data_cd083288f30fb99986da09286c05106e
#
_entry.id   cd083288f30fb99986da09286c05106e
#
_cell.length_a   1.000
_cell.length_b   1.000
_cell.length_c   1.000
_cell.angle_alpha   90.00
_cell.angle_beta   90.00
_cell.angle_gamma   90.00
#
_symmetry.space_group_name_H-M   'P 1'
#
loop_
_entity.id
_entity.type
_entity.pdbx_description
1 polymer ?
#
loop_
_entity_poly.entity_id
_entity_poly.type
_entity_poly.pdbx_seq_one_letter_code
_entity_poly.pdbx_strand_id
1 'polypeptide(L)'
;MRDPDKCAIVIGASMGGLLAARALADYYGQVIIVERDALPDDDEPRKGVPHGRHTHGLLARGREVLEELLPGFTEEMVAQGASPGDIADKVLWFNHGFYLRNAPSKLLGLAISRPMLEGSVRRRVLQLRNVRLLERCAVLEPVMDRARGRVTGVRVQSQGGSDRAQTMNSDLVIDASGRGSSSLRWLDAWGYRKPREELIKIDLGYVTRQYRRLPEHLHGMIGTIIAACPPDWRFGAILAQEGDRWIVTLGGYLGDHAPTDDIGFLDFARSLPKPEIFEVIRQAAPICPLMPYHFTANLRRHYEELSSFPAGFLVFGDALCSFNPVYGKGMTVACAEALVLRDCLAAGTQDIAKRFFRAASQLIDIPWQIAVGSDLQHPRVEGARSTQVRFINWYIAKLYRAARDDAVLATRFLEVANLMRQPTALLDPRMAFRVWRRNRAPADAVVIPIGRTT
;
A
#
# COMPACT_ATOMS: atom_id res chain seq x y z
N MET A 1 14.27 17.58 20.03
CA MET A 1 14.93 16.86 21.14
C MET A 1 13.84 16.06 21.83
N ARG A 2 14.12 14.81 22.23
CA ARG A 2 13.16 13.94 22.94
C ARG A 2 12.80 14.56 24.29
N ASP A 3 11.50 14.63 24.58
CA ASP A 3 10.98 15.05 25.88
C ASP A 3 10.74 13.80 26.75
N PRO A 4 11.56 13.57 27.80
CA PRO A 4 11.52 12.35 28.59
C PRO A 4 10.20 12.15 29.36
N ASP A 5 9.50 13.25 29.67
CA ASP A 5 8.28 13.23 30.47
C ASP A 5 7.00 13.02 29.64
N LYS A 6 7.11 13.12 28.29
CA LYS A 6 5.95 12.95 27.40
C LYS A 6 5.72 11.51 26.99
N CYS A 7 4.45 11.15 26.97
CA CYS A 7 3.95 9.85 26.51
C CYS A 7 3.07 10.00 25.26
N ALA A 8 3.26 9.12 24.29
CA ALA A 8 2.37 8.96 23.14
C ALA A 8 1.78 7.54 23.11
N ILE A 9 0.52 7.44 22.71
CA ILE A 9 -0.17 6.15 22.51
C ILE A 9 -0.54 6.01 21.03
N VAL A 10 -0.25 4.84 20.45
CA VAL A 10 -0.62 4.47 19.09
C VAL A 10 -1.61 3.31 19.13
N ILE A 11 -2.77 3.49 18.49
CA ILE A 11 -3.81 2.48 18.41
C ILE A 11 -3.61 1.66 17.14
N GLY A 12 -3.29 0.37 17.30
CA GLY A 12 -3.01 -0.57 16.22
C GLY A 12 -1.51 -0.78 15.94
N ALA A 13 -1.12 -2.02 15.73
CA ALA A 13 0.27 -2.48 15.53
C ALA A 13 0.52 -3.05 14.12
N SER A 14 -0.21 -2.60 13.09
CA SER A 14 0.12 -2.85 11.70
C SER A 14 1.10 -1.81 11.18
N MET A 15 1.49 -1.88 9.89
CA MET A 15 2.50 -0.99 9.30
C MET A 15 2.30 0.49 9.66
N GLY A 16 1.05 1.00 9.56
CA GLY A 16 0.78 2.40 9.91
C GLY A 16 1.12 2.72 11.37
N GLY A 17 0.67 1.89 12.30
CA GLY A 17 0.94 2.10 13.73
C GLY A 17 2.42 1.93 14.11
N LEU A 18 3.09 0.93 13.54
CA LEU A 18 4.54 0.72 13.74
C LEU A 18 5.36 1.92 13.23
N LEU A 19 5.02 2.43 12.06
CA LEU A 19 5.71 3.58 11.47
C LEU A 19 5.41 4.89 12.20
N ALA A 20 4.17 5.09 12.67
CA ALA A 20 3.83 6.20 13.54
C ALA A 20 4.62 6.13 14.85
N ALA A 21 4.72 4.95 15.48
CA ALA A 21 5.51 4.74 16.70
C ALA A 21 7.00 5.02 16.46
N ARG A 22 7.56 4.59 15.30
CA ARG A 22 8.94 4.92 14.93
C ARG A 22 9.17 6.43 14.85
N ALA A 23 8.26 7.16 14.20
CA ALA A 23 8.35 8.62 14.08
C ALA A 23 8.25 9.32 15.45
N LEU A 24 7.39 8.82 16.35
CA LEU A 24 7.22 9.34 17.69
C LEU A 24 8.43 9.09 18.61
N ALA A 25 9.13 7.98 18.42
CA ALA A 25 10.20 7.53 19.31
C ALA A 25 11.35 8.53 19.45
N ASP A 26 11.56 9.41 18.48
CA ASP A 26 12.60 10.44 18.52
C ASP A 26 12.19 11.68 19.35
N TYR A 27 10.87 11.81 19.69
CA TYR A 27 10.32 13.00 20.34
C TYR A 27 9.68 12.74 21.70
N TYR A 28 9.21 11.53 21.97
CA TYR A 28 8.52 11.16 23.22
C TYR A 28 9.40 10.27 24.08
N GLY A 29 9.37 10.50 25.41
CA GLY A 29 10.04 9.66 26.40
C GLY A 29 9.49 8.25 26.44
N GLN A 30 8.18 8.10 26.17
CA GLN A 30 7.50 6.82 26.10
C GLN A 30 6.53 6.79 24.89
N VAL A 31 6.55 5.70 24.11
CA VAL A 31 5.59 5.40 23.07
C VAL A 31 4.98 4.02 23.34
N ILE A 32 3.66 3.98 23.48
CA ILE A 32 2.94 2.73 23.77
C ILE A 32 2.07 2.39 22.56
N ILE A 33 2.32 1.25 21.94
CA ILE A 33 1.47 0.69 20.88
C ILE A 33 0.45 -0.22 21.56
N VAL A 34 -0.84 -0.01 21.31
CA VAL A 34 -1.93 -0.83 21.83
C VAL A 34 -2.55 -1.62 20.69
N GLU A 35 -2.47 -2.96 20.78
CA GLU A 35 -2.98 -3.88 19.77
C GLU A 35 -4.00 -4.85 20.40
N ARG A 36 -5.15 -4.97 19.74
CA ARG A 36 -6.24 -5.84 20.23
C ARG A 36 -5.95 -7.32 20.03
N ASP A 37 -5.18 -7.68 18.99
CA ASP A 37 -4.85 -9.05 18.67
C ASP A 37 -3.56 -9.49 19.39
N ALA A 38 -3.36 -10.81 19.51
CA ALA A 38 -2.03 -11.36 19.74
C ALA A 38 -1.24 -11.25 18.43
N LEU A 39 0.00 -10.82 18.52
CA LEU A 39 0.88 -10.77 17.37
C LEU A 39 1.69 -12.07 17.27
N PRO A 40 1.87 -12.63 16.07
CA PRO A 40 2.71 -13.80 15.91
C PRO A 40 4.18 -13.44 16.16
N ASP A 41 4.92 -14.36 16.78
CA ASP A 41 6.38 -14.23 16.97
C ASP A 41 7.11 -14.37 15.64
N ASP A 42 6.57 -15.20 14.75
CA ASP A 42 7.09 -15.48 13.40
C ASP A 42 6.45 -14.58 12.34
N ASP A 43 6.99 -14.66 11.12
CA ASP A 43 6.53 -13.92 9.96
C ASP A 43 5.25 -14.56 9.36
N GLU A 44 4.25 -14.78 10.21
CA GLU A 44 2.96 -15.36 9.86
C GLU A 44 1.86 -14.32 9.66
N PRO A 45 0.86 -14.62 8.80
CA PRO A 45 -0.31 -13.78 8.64
C PRO A 45 -1.13 -13.73 9.92
N ARG A 46 -1.56 -12.53 10.32
CA ARG A 46 -2.39 -12.34 11.52
C ARG A 46 -3.84 -11.97 11.18
N LYS A 47 -4.75 -12.26 12.14
CA LYS A 47 -6.20 -12.06 11.99
C LYS A 47 -6.56 -10.60 11.70
N GLY A 48 -5.93 -9.64 12.37
CA GLY A 48 -6.21 -8.21 12.23
C GLY A 48 -5.75 -7.60 10.89
N VAL A 49 -4.98 -8.34 10.08
CA VAL A 49 -4.52 -7.93 8.74
C VAL A 49 -4.88 -9.02 7.72
N PRO A 50 -6.18 -9.25 7.43
CA PRO A 50 -6.60 -10.35 6.56
C PRO A 50 -6.02 -10.25 5.15
N HIS A 51 -5.80 -9.04 4.64
CA HIS A 51 -5.16 -8.81 3.35
C HIS A 51 -3.66 -9.15 3.34
N GLY A 52 -3.02 -9.37 4.48
CA GLY A 52 -1.60 -9.75 4.56
C GLY A 52 -1.24 -11.09 3.91
N ARG A 53 -2.23 -11.93 3.60
CA ARG A 53 -2.06 -13.22 2.90
C ARG A 53 -2.00 -13.10 1.38
N HIS A 54 -2.19 -11.91 0.84
CA HIS A 54 -2.28 -11.66 -0.60
C HIS A 54 -0.99 -11.08 -1.15
N THR A 55 -0.95 -10.88 -2.48
CA THR A 55 0.21 -10.28 -3.13
C THR A 55 0.47 -8.87 -2.61
N HIS A 56 1.66 -8.66 -2.09
CA HIS A 56 2.17 -7.38 -1.68
C HIS A 56 3.53 -7.12 -2.33
N GLY A 57 3.78 -5.86 -2.64
CA GLY A 57 5.08 -5.36 -3.04
C GLY A 57 5.35 -4.05 -2.33
N LEU A 58 6.55 -3.86 -1.88
CA LEU A 58 6.99 -2.56 -1.37
C LEU A 58 7.51 -1.75 -2.55
N LEU A 59 6.81 -0.66 -2.90
CA LEU A 59 7.24 0.24 -3.97
C LEU A 59 8.60 0.87 -3.63
N ALA A 60 9.34 1.27 -4.65
CA ALA A 60 10.68 1.83 -4.50
C ALA A 60 10.73 2.99 -3.47
N ARG A 61 9.74 3.90 -3.51
CA ARG A 61 9.65 4.99 -2.51
C ARG A 61 9.42 4.47 -1.09
N GLY A 62 8.60 3.44 -0.92
CA GLY A 62 8.36 2.83 0.40
C GLY A 62 9.64 2.21 0.98
N ARG A 63 10.44 1.53 0.13
CA ARG A 63 11.75 0.99 0.51
C ARG A 63 12.73 2.10 0.94
N GLU A 64 12.82 3.19 0.18
CA GLU A 64 13.70 4.32 0.54
C GLU A 64 13.30 4.93 1.89
N VAL A 65 12.01 5.11 2.14
CA VAL A 65 11.52 5.65 3.41
C VAL A 65 11.80 4.68 4.57
N LEU A 66 11.61 3.37 4.37
CA LEU A 66 11.95 2.39 5.40
C LEU A 66 13.46 2.40 5.69
N GLU A 67 14.29 2.52 4.68
CA GLU A 67 15.74 2.64 4.86
C GLU A 67 16.13 3.92 5.64
N GLU A 68 15.44 5.04 5.40
CA GLU A 68 15.63 6.30 6.15
C GLU A 68 15.20 6.18 7.62
N LEU A 69 14.04 5.56 7.88
CA LEU A 69 13.50 5.38 9.23
C LEU A 69 14.20 4.28 10.03
N LEU A 70 14.68 3.25 9.35
CA LEU A 70 15.27 2.04 9.89
C LEU A 70 16.55 1.67 9.09
N PRO A 71 17.68 2.38 9.29
CA PRO A 71 18.90 2.19 8.50
C PRO A 71 19.37 0.73 8.48
N GLY A 72 19.77 0.21 7.30
CA GLY A 72 20.16 -1.18 7.07
C GLY A 72 18.99 -2.14 6.87
N PHE A 73 17.75 -1.65 6.80
CA PHE A 73 16.55 -2.47 6.65
C PHE A 73 16.56 -3.27 5.34
N THR A 74 16.98 -2.67 4.24
CA THR A 74 17.01 -3.34 2.93
C THR A 74 17.96 -4.54 2.93
N GLU A 75 19.17 -4.37 3.48
CA GLU A 75 20.17 -5.44 3.58
C GLU A 75 19.68 -6.59 4.49
N GLU A 76 19.05 -6.25 5.61
CA GLU A 76 18.45 -7.23 6.51
C GLU A 76 17.37 -8.06 5.80
N MET A 77 16.48 -7.43 5.03
CA MET A 77 15.44 -8.16 4.29
C MET A 77 16.02 -9.08 3.22
N VAL A 78 17.04 -8.63 2.50
CA VAL A 78 17.74 -9.45 1.51
C VAL A 78 18.43 -10.65 2.19
N ALA A 79 19.07 -10.45 3.32
CA ALA A 79 19.69 -11.53 4.10
C ALA A 79 18.67 -12.56 4.63
N GLN A 80 17.43 -12.13 4.86
CA GLN A 80 16.31 -13.00 5.24
C GLN A 80 15.60 -13.65 4.04
N GLY A 81 16.05 -13.42 2.80
CA GLY A 81 15.54 -14.07 1.60
C GLY A 81 14.59 -13.25 0.75
N ALA A 82 14.34 -11.98 1.08
CA ALA A 82 13.60 -11.10 0.17
C ALA A 82 14.36 -10.99 -1.17
N SER A 83 13.64 -11.04 -2.27
CA SER A 83 14.24 -10.90 -3.60
C SER A 83 14.32 -9.42 -3.98
N PRO A 84 15.52 -8.80 -3.92
CA PRO A 84 15.69 -7.45 -4.44
C PRO A 84 15.63 -7.49 -5.97
N GLY A 85 15.05 -6.46 -6.57
CA GLY A 85 15.03 -6.37 -8.01
C GLY A 85 14.78 -4.98 -8.53
N ASP A 86 15.34 -4.71 -9.70
CA ASP A 86 14.99 -3.54 -10.48
C ASP A 86 13.59 -3.75 -11.07
N ILE A 87 12.63 -2.97 -10.59
CA ILE A 87 11.21 -3.08 -10.97
C ILE A 87 11.02 -2.88 -12.47
N ALA A 88 11.84 -2.05 -13.11
CA ALA A 88 11.75 -1.78 -14.54
C ALA A 88 12.46 -2.83 -15.40
N ASP A 89 13.37 -3.61 -14.84
CA ASP A 89 14.13 -4.65 -15.55
C ASP A 89 13.61 -6.06 -15.24
N LYS A 90 13.26 -6.35 -13.97
CA LYS A 90 12.97 -7.70 -13.48
C LYS A 90 11.50 -8.02 -13.30
N VAL A 91 10.58 -7.09 -13.57
CA VAL A 91 9.13 -7.32 -13.53
C VAL A 91 8.52 -7.03 -14.89
N LEU A 92 7.68 -7.93 -15.38
CA LEU A 92 6.91 -7.73 -16.61
C LEU A 92 5.64 -6.93 -16.28
N TRP A 93 5.45 -5.79 -16.92
CA TRP A 93 4.31 -4.90 -16.70
C TRP A 93 3.44 -4.86 -17.95
N PHE A 94 2.28 -5.55 -17.91
CA PHE A 94 1.30 -5.54 -19.00
C PHE A 94 0.11 -4.66 -18.65
N ASN A 95 -0.20 -3.72 -19.53
CA ASN A 95 -1.38 -2.88 -19.42
C ASN A 95 -1.71 -2.27 -20.81
N HIS A 96 -2.98 -1.92 -21.04
CA HIS A 96 -3.45 -1.33 -22.31
C HIS A 96 -3.01 -2.11 -23.57
N GLY A 97 -2.91 -3.44 -23.47
CA GLY A 97 -2.56 -4.31 -24.60
C GLY A 97 -1.04 -4.47 -24.84
N PHE A 98 -0.18 -3.84 -24.06
CA PHE A 98 1.27 -3.84 -24.27
C PHE A 98 2.06 -4.13 -23.00
N TYR A 99 3.21 -4.79 -23.16
CA TYR A 99 4.25 -4.78 -22.14
C TYR A 99 5.04 -3.49 -22.20
N LEU A 100 5.41 -2.97 -21.05
CA LEU A 100 6.45 -1.94 -20.96
C LEU A 100 7.79 -2.54 -21.36
N ARG A 101 8.62 -1.75 -22.04
CA ARG A 101 9.99 -2.14 -22.36
C ARG A 101 10.81 -2.29 -21.09
N ASN A 102 11.26 -3.51 -20.80
CA ASN A 102 12.20 -3.75 -19.71
C ASN A 102 13.54 -3.09 -20.01
N ALA A 103 14.13 -2.47 -19.00
CA ALA A 103 15.46 -1.88 -19.07
C ALA A 103 16.02 -1.66 -17.67
N PRO A 104 17.35 -1.79 -17.49
CA PRO A 104 17.99 -1.46 -16.21
C PRO A 104 17.68 -0.03 -15.76
N SER A 105 17.34 0.12 -14.49
CA SER A 105 17.02 1.39 -13.85
C SER A 105 17.56 1.46 -12.43
N LYS A 106 17.16 2.49 -11.67
CA LYS A 106 17.49 2.61 -10.25
C LYS A 106 16.25 2.36 -9.36
N LEU A 107 15.18 1.82 -9.93
CA LEU A 107 13.93 1.54 -9.21
C LEU A 107 14.03 0.20 -8.47
N LEU A 108 14.77 0.20 -7.37
CA LEU A 108 14.91 -0.98 -6.54
C LEU A 108 13.67 -1.21 -5.69
N GLY A 109 13.02 -2.33 -5.88
CA GLY A 109 11.93 -2.84 -5.07
C GLY A 109 12.36 -4.08 -4.28
N LEU A 110 11.50 -4.50 -3.37
CA LEU A 110 11.63 -5.76 -2.65
C LEU A 110 10.39 -6.62 -2.92
N ALA A 111 10.61 -7.79 -3.51
CA ALA A 111 9.61 -8.84 -3.56
C ALA A 111 9.71 -9.63 -2.25
N ILE A 112 8.69 -9.47 -1.41
CA ILE A 112 8.66 -9.93 -0.02
C ILE A 112 7.22 -10.17 0.41
N SER A 113 6.98 -11.14 1.28
CA SER A 113 5.66 -11.31 1.87
C SER A 113 5.32 -10.18 2.85
N ARG A 114 4.03 -9.90 2.99
CA ARG A 114 3.57 -8.91 3.98
C ARG A 114 3.87 -9.31 5.41
N PRO A 115 3.71 -10.57 5.85
CA PRO A 115 4.08 -11.00 7.19
C PRO A 115 5.55 -10.75 7.50
N MET A 116 6.46 -11.14 6.63
CA MET A 116 7.89 -10.92 6.80
C MET A 116 8.24 -9.42 6.88
N LEU A 117 7.66 -8.60 5.99
CA LEU A 117 7.87 -7.16 6.00
C LEU A 117 7.37 -6.52 7.30
N GLU A 118 6.13 -6.81 7.71
CA GLU A 118 5.54 -6.25 8.94
C GLU A 118 6.23 -6.77 10.19
N GLY A 119 6.59 -8.06 10.25
CA GLY A 119 7.32 -8.69 11.35
C GLY A 119 8.69 -8.04 11.56
N SER A 120 9.43 -7.79 10.47
CA SER A 120 10.74 -7.14 10.54
C SER A 120 10.66 -5.68 10.98
N VAL A 121 9.71 -4.91 10.45
CA VAL A 121 9.46 -3.54 10.94
C VAL A 121 9.09 -3.56 12.42
N ARG A 122 8.25 -4.49 12.86
CA ARG A 122 7.86 -4.65 14.27
C ARG A 122 9.07 -4.94 15.15
N ARG A 123 9.89 -5.93 14.80
CA ARG A 123 11.13 -6.26 15.54
C ARG A 123 12.03 -5.03 15.71
N ARG A 124 12.27 -4.29 14.62
CA ARG A 124 13.11 -3.07 14.64
C ARG A 124 12.52 -1.95 15.48
N VAL A 125 11.21 -1.74 15.41
CA VAL A 125 10.53 -0.70 16.21
C VAL A 125 10.55 -1.06 17.70
N LEU A 126 10.34 -2.32 18.06
CA LEU A 126 10.34 -2.77 19.45
C LEU A 126 11.74 -2.85 20.08
N GLN A 127 12.82 -2.80 19.30
CA GLN A 127 14.19 -2.64 19.80
C GLN A 127 14.46 -1.22 20.34
N LEU A 128 13.61 -0.24 20.03
CA LEU A 128 13.73 1.11 20.55
C LEU A 128 13.38 1.12 22.05
N ARG A 129 14.30 1.58 22.90
CA ARG A 129 14.19 1.49 24.36
C ARG A 129 12.94 2.14 24.97
N ASN A 130 12.37 3.12 24.26
CA ASN A 130 11.20 3.89 24.72
C ASN A 130 9.90 3.46 24.01
N VAL A 131 9.91 2.41 23.20
CA VAL A 131 8.71 1.85 22.56
C VAL A 131 8.28 0.58 23.29
N ARG A 132 7.01 0.49 23.63
CA ARG A 132 6.39 -0.69 24.25
C ARG A 132 5.16 -1.11 23.48
N LEU A 133 4.90 -2.39 23.42
CA LEU A 133 3.73 -2.99 22.80
C LEU A 133 2.85 -3.62 23.90
N LEU A 134 1.55 -3.33 23.85
CA LEU A 134 0.52 -3.98 24.65
C LEU A 134 -0.39 -4.76 23.69
N GLU A 135 -0.21 -6.07 23.68
CA GLU A 135 -1.01 -7.00 22.89
C GLU A 135 -2.26 -7.46 23.65
N ARG A 136 -3.22 -8.04 22.92
CA ARG A 136 -4.48 -8.53 23.47
C ARG A 136 -5.19 -7.45 24.30
N CYS A 137 -5.04 -6.21 23.90
CA CYS A 137 -5.53 -5.05 24.59
C CYS A 137 -6.34 -4.17 23.62
N ALA A 138 -7.63 -4.12 23.81
CA ALA A 138 -8.53 -3.32 22.99
C ALA A 138 -8.65 -1.89 23.52
N VAL A 139 -8.49 -0.91 22.65
CA VAL A 139 -8.87 0.49 22.97
C VAL A 139 -10.39 0.60 22.81
N LEU A 140 -11.07 0.93 23.91
CA LEU A 140 -12.50 1.18 23.94
C LEU A 140 -12.84 2.55 23.37
N GLU A 141 -12.14 3.57 23.86
CA GLU A 141 -12.29 4.96 23.44
C GLU A 141 -11.08 5.81 23.90
N PRO A 142 -10.76 6.90 23.22
CA PRO A 142 -9.86 7.93 23.76
C PRO A 142 -10.57 8.74 24.83
N VAL A 143 -9.80 9.21 25.84
CA VAL A 143 -10.30 10.00 26.97
C VAL A 143 -10.26 11.48 26.60
N MET A 144 -11.44 12.12 26.58
CA MET A 144 -11.63 13.52 26.21
C MET A 144 -11.78 14.40 27.43
N ASP A 145 -10.83 15.34 27.64
CA ASP A 145 -11.02 16.48 28.52
C ASP A 145 -11.81 17.58 27.76
N ARG A 146 -13.12 17.63 28.00
CA ARG A 146 -14.02 18.57 27.29
C ARG A 146 -13.71 20.03 27.63
N ALA A 147 -13.25 20.32 28.86
CA ALA A 147 -12.96 21.70 29.29
C ALA A 147 -11.76 22.29 28.53
N ARG A 148 -10.80 21.41 28.18
CA ARG A 148 -9.60 21.79 27.46
C ARG A 148 -9.68 21.49 25.96
N GLY A 149 -10.74 20.83 25.46
CA GLY A 149 -10.86 20.39 24.08
C GLY A 149 -9.73 19.43 23.66
N ARG A 150 -9.29 18.55 24.57
CA ARG A 150 -8.08 17.77 24.41
C ARG A 150 -8.28 16.29 24.78
N VAL A 151 -7.76 15.40 23.95
CA VAL A 151 -7.58 13.99 24.30
C VAL A 151 -6.35 13.85 25.21
N THR A 152 -6.53 13.15 26.34
CA THR A 152 -5.53 13.00 27.40
C THR A 152 -5.10 11.57 27.65
N GLY A 153 -5.57 10.63 26.83
CA GLY A 153 -5.25 9.21 26.95
C GLY A 153 -6.26 8.33 26.27
N VAL A 154 -6.27 7.06 26.66
CA VAL A 154 -7.20 6.04 26.16
C VAL A 154 -7.74 5.18 27.31
N ARG A 155 -8.98 4.69 27.16
CA ARG A 155 -9.53 3.59 27.96
C ARG A 155 -9.26 2.29 27.23
N VAL A 156 -8.64 1.35 27.90
CA VAL A 156 -8.26 0.05 27.36
C VAL A 156 -8.86 -1.09 28.18
N GLN A 157 -9.04 -2.23 27.52
CA GLN A 157 -9.48 -3.47 28.14
C GLN A 157 -8.61 -4.62 27.64
N SER A 158 -7.95 -5.33 28.56
CA SER A 158 -7.15 -6.52 28.25
C SER A 158 -8.04 -7.72 28.02
N GLN A 159 -7.76 -8.51 26.99
CA GLN A 159 -8.43 -9.78 26.74
C GLN A 159 -7.81 -10.85 27.64
N GLY A 160 -8.61 -11.48 28.50
CA GLY A 160 -8.17 -12.54 29.42
C GLY A 160 -7.59 -12.08 30.75
N GLY A 161 -7.67 -10.77 31.07
CA GLY A 161 -7.36 -10.20 32.38
C GLY A 161 -8.62 -9.84 33.17
N SER A 162 -8.50 -8.94 34.17
CA SER A 162 -9.67 -8.40 34.86
C SER A 162 -10.61 -7.68 33.85
N ASP A 163 -11.91 -7.92 33.94
CA ASP A 163 -12.94 -7.30 33.10
C ASP A 163 -13.03 -5.76 33.25
N ARG A 164 -12.18 -5.15 34.06
CA ARG A 164 -12.19 -3.71 34.31
C ARG A 164 -11.35 -2.97 33.27
N ALA A 165 -12.01 -2.03 32.60
CA ALA A 165 -11.34 -1.06 31.75
C ALA A 165 -10.37 -0.18 32.57
N GLN A 166 -9.16 0.05 32.03
CA GLN A 166 -8.16 0.91 32.63
C GLN A 166 -7.96 2.17 31.80
N THR A 167 -7.66 3.28 32.44
CA THR A 167 -7.27 4.51 31.75
C THR A 167 -5.76 4.65 31.71
N MET A 168 -5.23 4.89 30.50
CA MET A 168 -3.82 5.19 30.26
C MET A 168 -3.73 6.64 29.79
N ASN A 169 -2.98 7.45 30.52
CA ASN A 169 -2.76 8.86 30.18
C ASN A 169 -1.68 9.01 29.11
N SER A 170 -1.84 10.02 28.24
CA SER A 170 -0.84 10.39 27.24
C SER A 170 -0.99 11.83 26.77
N ASP A 171 0.06 12.39 26.20
CA ASP A 171 0.09 13.72 25.60
C ASP A 171 -0.43 13.72 24.16
N LEU A 172 -0.32 12.57 23.47
CA LEU A 172 -0.80 12.36 22.11
C LEU A 172 -1.33 10.94 21.92
N VAL A 173 -2.50 10.81 21.32
CA VAL A 173 -3.06 9.55 20.85
C VAL A 173 -3.11 9.58 19.34
N ILE A 174 -2.53 8.55 18.69
CA ILE A 174 -2.62 8.34 17.24
C ILE A 174 -3.52 7.15 16.95
N ASP A 175 -4.60 7.37 16.24
CA ASP A 175 -5.47 6.31 15.72
C ASP A 175 -4.93 5.80 14.38
N ALA A 176 -4.21 4.68 14.42
CA ALA A 176 -3.74 3.91 13.27
C ALA A 176 -4.47 2.55 13.16
N SER A 177 -5.72 2.49 13.60
CA SER A 177 -6.53 1.27 13.62
C SER A 177 -7.05 0.85 12.22
N GLY A 178 -6.68 1.60 11.18
CA GLY A 178 -6.95 1.28 9.79
C GLY A 178 -8.35 1.69 9.31
N ARG A 179 -8.79 1.10 8.20
CA ARG A 179 -10.06 1.43 7.53
C ARG A 179 -11.29 1.39 8.46
N GLY A 180 -11.29 0.48 9.42
CA GLY A 180 -12.36 0.30 10.40
C GLY A 180 -12.26 1.24 11.61
N SER A 181 -11.48 2.32 11.55
CA SER A 181 -11.32 3.30 12.62
C SER A 181 -12.65 3.79 13.17
N SER A 182 -12.71 3.92 14.49
CA SER A 182 -13.84 4.52 15.23
C SER A 182 -13.75 6.04 15.38
N SER A 183 -12.75 6.69 14.78
CA SER A 183 -12.49 8.12 14.94
C SER A 183 -13.72 9.00 14.62
N LEU A 184 -14.50 8.64 13.60
CA LEU A 184 -15.73 9.39 13.26
C LEU A 184 -16.78 9.33 14.36
N ARG A 185 -16.93 8.18 15.04
CA ARG A 185 -17.83 8.00 16.15
C ARG A 185 -17.35 8.79 17.37
N TRP A 186 -16.04 8.80 17.63
CA TRP A 186 -15.46 9.57 18.73
C TRP A 186 -15.62 11.07 18.53
N LEU A 187 -15.33 11.59 17.33
CA LEU A 187 -15.52 13.01 16.99
C LEU A 187 -16.98 13.43 17.21
N ASP A 188 -17.94 12.64 16.75
CA ASP A 188 -19.37 12.87 16.93
C ASP A 188 -19.75 12.95 18.43
N ALA A 189 -19.29 11.97 19.22
CA ALA A 189 -19.54 11.91 20.66
C ALA A 189 -18.92 13.11 21.44
N TRP A 190 -17.86 13.71 20.90
CA TRP A 190 -17.21 14.89 21.47
C TRP A 190 -17.79 16.22 20.96
N GLY A 191 -18.72 16.17 19.99
CA GLY A 191 -19.34 17.36 19.40
C GLY A 191 -18.52 18.03 18.29
N TYR A 192 -17.51 17.33 17.73
CA TYR A 192 -16.77 17.79 16.57
C TYR A 192 -17.44 17.34 15.27
N ARG A 193 -17.28 18.14 14.21
CA ARG A 193 -17.75 17.74 12.87
C ARG A 193 -16.94 16.54 12.36
N LYS A 194 -17.64 15.62 11.67
CA LYS A 194 -16.99 14.53 10.94
C LYS A 194 -16.35 15.08 9.66
N PRO A 195 -15.19 14.56 9.25
CA PRO A 195 -14.64 14.89 7.94
C PRO A 195 -15.57 14.42 6.82
N ARG A 196 -15.53 15.09 5.70
CA ARG A 196 -16.17 14.63 4.47
C ARG A 196 -15.52 13.30 4.05
N GLU A 197 -16.34 12.32 3.70
CA GLU A 197 -15.87 11.07 3.12
C GLU A 197 -16.05 11.08 1.60
N GLU A 198 -15.03 10.66 0.89
CA GLU A 198 -15.07 10.38 -0.54
C GLU A 198 -14.95 8.88 -0.72
N LEU A 199 -15.96 8.25 -1.32
CA LEU A 199 -16.08 6.81 -1.48
C LEU A 199 -16.27 6.46 -2.95
N ILE A 200 -15.40 5.62 -3.51
CA ILE A 200 -15.52 5.10 -4.88
C ILE A 200 -15.68 3.59 -4.81
N LYS A 201 -16.89 3.13 -5.07
CA LYS A 201 -17.25 1.71 -5.07
C LYS A 201 -16.67 1.01 -6.29
N ILE A 202 -15.94 -0.07 -6.08
CA ILE A 202 -15.28 -0.83 -7.15
C ILE A 202 -15.61 -2.32 -7.11
N ASP A 203 -16.15 -2.82 -5.99
CA ASP A 203 -16.51 -4.23 -5.81
C ASP A 203 -15.42 -5.16 -6.38
N LEU A 204 -14.20 -5.00 -5.85
CA LEU A 204 -13.03 -5.77 -6.24
C LEU A 204 -12.98 -7.09 -5.47
N GLY A 205 -13.01 -8.21 -6.19
CA GLY A 205 -12.78 -9.53 -5.62
C GLY A 205 -11.54 -10.18 -6.20
N TYR A 206 -10.74 -10.80 -5.35
CA TYR A 206 -9.57 -11.54 -5.79
C TYR A 206 -9.28 -12.76 -4.91
N VAL A 207 -8.60 -13.71 -5.51
CA VAL A 207 -8.18 -14.95 -4.87
C VAL A 207 -6.66 -15.07 -5.00
N THR A 208 -6.02 -15.50 -3.92
CA THR A 208 -4.57 -15.65 -3.87
C THR A 208 -4.19 -17.08 -3.50
N ARG A 209 -3.08 -17.55 -4.06
CA ARG A 209 -2.45 -18.80 -3.70
C ARG A 209 -0.94 -18.71 -3.81
N GLN A 210 -0.22 -19.43 -2.97
CA GLN A 210 1.23 -19.57 -3.07
C GLN A 210 1.61 -20.88 -3.77
N TYR A 211 2.69 -20.81 -4.55
CA TYR A 211 3.23 -21.93 -5.30
C TYR A 211 4.74 -22.03 -5.09
N ARG A 212 5.29 -23.24 -5.26
CA ARG A 212 6.75 -23.41 -5.27
C ARG A 212 7.35 -22.72 -6.49
N ARG A 213 8.38 -21.92 -6.26
CA ARG A 213 9.15 -21.24 -7.30
C ARG A 213 10.29 -22.14 -7.75
N LEU A 214 10.45 -22.25 -9.08
CA LEU A 214 11.56 -22.96 -9.71
C LEU A 214 12.34 -21.98 -10.59
N PRO A 215 13.66 -22.22 -10.83
CA PRO A 215 14.52 -21.32 -11.59
C PRO A 215 14.05 -21.05 -13.02
N GLU A 216 13.44 -22.05 -13.68
CA GLU A 216 12.90 -21.96 -15.05
C GLU A 216 11.62 -21.12 -15.16
N HIS A 217 10.95 -20.82 -14.05
CA HIS A 217 9.74 -20.04 -14.06
C HIS A 217 10.03 -18.58 -14.46
N LEU A 218 9.16 -18.01 -15.30
CA LEU A 218 9.22 -16.62 -15.77
C LEU A 218 10.59 -16.18 -16.35
N HIS A 219 11.40 -17.14 -16.84
CA HIS A 219 12.69 -16.85 -17.49
C HIS A 219 13.60 -15.89 -16.67
N GLY A 220 13.68 -16.09 -15.36
CA GLY A 220 14.51 -15.30 -14.45
C GLY A 220 13.92 -13.95 -14.02
N MET A 221 12.67 -13.63 -14.39
CA MET A 221 11.95 -12.50 -13.83
C MET A 221 11.50 -12.78 -12.40
N ILE A 222 11.37 -11.74 -11.60
CA ILE A 222 10.87 -11.82 -10.22
C ILE A 222 9.35 -11.60 -10.13
N GLY A 223 8.70 -11.31 -11.25
CA GLY A 223 7.25 -11.22 -11.31
C GLY A 223 6.70 -10.73 -12.63
N THR A 224 5.38 -10.87 -12.76
CA THR A 224 4.60 -10.21 -13.81
C THR A 224 3.31 -9.63 -13.23
N ILE A 225 2.92 -8.48 -13.73
CA ILE A 225 1.69 -7.78 -13.41
C ILE A 225 0.88 -7.60 -14.69
N ILE A 226 -0.31 -8.18 -14.70
CA ILE A 226 -1.29 -8.02 -15.78
C ILE A 226 -2.41 -7.14 -15.19
N ALA A 227 -2.41 -5.86 -15.54
CA ALA A 227 -3.36 -4.90 -15.00
C ALA A 227 -4.73 -5.02 -15.67
N ALA A 228 -5.79 -4.81 -14.90
CA ALA A 228 -7.14 -4.62 -15.44
C ALA A 228 -7.19 -3.31 -16.23
N CYS A 229 -7.64 -3.38 -17.48
CA CYS A 229 -7.82 -2.20 -18.34
C CYS A 229 -8.84 -2.52 -19.45
N PRO A 230 -9.45 -1.52 -20.08
CA PRO A 230 -10.37 -1.78 -21.18
C PRO A 230 -9.70 -2.59 -22.33
N PRO A 231 -10.40 -3.58 -22.92
CA PRO A 231 -11.74 -4.05 -22.56
C PRO A 231 -11.75 -5.08 -21.42
N ASP A 232 -10.58 -5.59 -20.97
CA ASP A 232 -10.44 -6.67 -20.01
C ASP A 232 -10.30 -6.12 -18.58
N TRP A 233 -11.23 -6.51 -17.69
CA TRP A 233 -11.25 -6.04 -16.31
C TRP A 233 -10.77 -7.07 -15.31
N ARG A 234 -10.29 -8.21 -15.79
CA ARG A 234 -9.56 -9.20 -15.02
C ARG A 234 -8.11 -8.78 -14.89
N PHE A 235 -7.54 -9.06 -13.75
CA PHE A 235 -6.12 -8.82 -13.48
C PHE A 235 -5.46 -10.04 -12.87
N GLY A 236 -4.15 -10.08 -12.99
CA GLY A 236 -3.33 -11.09 -12.36
C GLY A 236 -1.98 -10.52 -11.95
N ALA A 237 -1.46 -11.02 -10.85
CA ALA A 237 -0.12 -10.72 -10.39
C ALA A 237 0.55 -11.99 -9.89
N ILE A 238 1.79 -12.21 -10.27
CA ILE A 238 2.69 -13.20 -9.68
C ILE A 238 3.97 -12.50 -9.28
N LEU A 239 4.36 -12.63 -8.01
CA LEU A 239 5.61 -12.06 -7.47
C LEU A 239 6.38 -13.11 -6.70
N ALA A 240 7.70 -13.05 -6.79
CA ALA A 240 8.59 -13.85 -5.96
C ALA A 240 8.41 -13.47 -4.48
N GLN A 241 8.63 -14.43 -3.61
CA GLN A 241 8.72 -14.23 -2.17
C GLN A 241 9.92 -15.01 -1.62
N GLU A 242 10.29 -14.74 -0.39
CA GLU A 242 11.26 -15.51 0.37
C GLU A 242 10.89 -17.01 0.40
N GLY A 243 11.86 -17.89 0.61
CA GLY A 243 11.66 -19.34 0.68
C GLY A 243 11.25 -19.99 -0.64
N ASP A 244 11.75 -19.48 -1.76
CA ASP A 244 11.48 -19.99 -3.10
C ASP A 244 9.99 -20.19 -3.38
N ARG A 245 9.22 -19.13 -3.17
CA ARG A 245 7.77 -19.11 -3.37
C ARG A 245 7.37 -18.09 -4.42
N TRP A 246 6.33 -18.43 -5.16
CA TRP A 246 5.50 -17.48 -5.89
C TRP A 246 4.25 -17.17 -5.09
N ILE A 247 3.87 -15.91 -4.99
CA ILE A 247 2.52 -15.52 -4.60
C ILE A 247 1.77 -15.09 -5.85
N VAL A 248 0.60 -15.70 -6.08
CA VAL A 248 -0.23 -15.46 -7.25
C VAL A 248 -1.59 -14.93 -6.80
N THR A 249 -1.98 -13.78 -7.31
CA THR A 249 -3.31 -13.19 -7.08
C THR A 249 -4.00 -12.99 -8.42
N LEU A 250 -5.23 -13.49 -8.53
CA LEU A 250 -6.12 -13.30 -9.68
C LEU A 250 -7.37 -12.60 -9.20
N GLY A 251 -7.91 -11.67 -9.97
CA GLY A 251 -9.12 -10.98 -9.57
C GLY A 251 -9.75 -10.12 -10.65
N GLY A 252 -10.86 -9.51 -10.31
CA GLY A 252 -11.63 -8.66 -11.20
C GLY A 252 -12.57 -7.73 -10.45
N TYR A 253 -13.27 -6.91 -11.20
CA TYR A 253 -14.14 -5.85 -10.73
C TYR A 253 -15.62 -6.22 -10.87
N LEU A 254 -16.47 -5.67 -10.00
CA LEU A 254 -17.92 -5.62 -10.15
C LEU A 254 -18.58 -6.99 -10.41
N GLY A 255 -18.17 -7.98 -9.62
CA GLY A 255 -18.73 -9.33 -9.66
C GLY A 255 -17.99 -10.33 -10.57
N ASP A 256 -17.06 -9.87 -11.41
CA ASP A 256 -16.20 -10.78 -12.20
C ASP A 256 -14.98 -11.22 -11.38
N HIS A 257 -15.26 -11.91 -10.27
CA HIS A 257 -14.24 -12.32 -9.30
C HIS A 257 -13.64 -13.68 -9.67
N ALA A 258 -12.38 -13.90 -9.27
CA ALA A 258 -11.73 -15.19 -9.47
C ALA A 258 -12.43 -16.30 -8.63
N PRO A 259 -12.63 -17.50 -9.19
CA PRO A 259 -13.18 -18.64 -8.47
C PRO A 259 -12.28 -19.12 -7.32
N THR A 260 -12.91 -19.80 -6.34
CA THR A 260 -12.23 -20.34 -5.14
C THR A 260 -11.99 -21.85 -5.19
N ASP A 261 -12.17 -22.46 -6.38
CA ASP A 261 -11.83 -23.84 -6.67
C ASP A 261 -10.63 -23.94 -7.62
N ASP A 262 -9.92 -25.06 -7.61
CA ASP A 262 -8.68 -25.25 -8.34
C ASP A 262 -8.85 -25.14 -9.87
N ILE A 263 -9.92 -25.70 -10.41
CA ILE A 263 -10.19 -25.70 -11.86
C ILE A 263 -10.55 -24.29 -12.30
N GLY A 264 -11.49 -23.66 -11.61
CA GLY A 264 -11.95 -22.31 -11.93
C GLY A 264 -10.82 -21.28 -11.79
N PHE A 265 -9.95 -21.42 -10.78
CA PHE A 265 -8.78 -20.53 -10.61
C PHE A 265 -7.79 -20.66 -11.77
N LEU A 266 -7.52 -21.89 -12.23
CA LEU A 266 -6.65 -22.13 -13.37
C LEU A 266 -7.26 -21.62 -14.69
N ASP A 267 -8.55 -21.81 -14.90
CA ASP A 267 -9.28 -21.31 -16.07
C ASP A 267 -9.35 -19.77 -16.07
N PHE A 268 -9.50 -19.17 -14.90
CA PHE A 268 -9.43 -17.71 -14.77
C PHE A 268 -8.04 -17.19 -15.18
N ALA A 269 -6.96 -17.84 -14.74
CA ALA A 269 -5.61 -17.48 -15.18
C ALA A 269 -5.42 -17.62 -16.69
N ARG A 270 -5.99 -18.68 -17.30
CA ARG A 270 -5.97 -18.90 -18.76
C ARG A 270 -6.70 -17.82 -19.54
N SER A 271 -7.74 -17.22 -18.93
CA SER A 271 -8.53 -16.14 -19.53
C SER A 271 -7.87 -14.78 -19.53
N LEU A 272 -6.76 -14.61 -18.80
CA LEU A 272 -6.00 -13.35 -18.81
C LEU A 272 -5.40 -13.09 -20.20
N PRO A 273 -5.21 -11.81 -20.58
CA PRO A 273 -4.72 -11.45 -21.91
C PRO A 273 -3.27 -11.91 -22.19
N LYS A 274 -2.58 -12.46 -21.19
CA LYS A 274 -1.21 -12.95 -21.29
C LYS A 274 -1.04 -14.26 -20.51
N PRO A 275 -0.24 -15.22 -21.04
CA PRO A 275 -0.21 -16.59 -20.53
C PRO A 275 0.75 -16.81 -19.35
N GLU A 276 1.64 -15.89 -19.02
CA GLU A 276 2.79 -16.13 -18.12
C GLU A 276 2.36 -16.67 -16.74
N ILE A 277 1.29 -16.14 -16.16
CA ILE A 277 0.77 -16.61 -14.87
C ILE A 277 0.21 -18.03 -15.03
N PHE A 278 -0.61 -18.27 -16.05
CA PHE A 278 -1.17 -19.58 -16.32
C PHE A 278 -0.06 -20.62 -16.54
N GLU A 279 0.94 -20.30 -17.36
CA GLU A 279 2.06 -21.22 -17.66
C GLU A 279 2.84 -21.64 -16.42
N VAL A 280 3.00 -20.74 -15.44
CA VAL A 280 3.63 -21.08 -14.16
C VAL A 280 2.69 -21.96 -13.32
N ILE A 281 1.46 -21.51 -13.06
CA ILE A 281 0.61 -22.18 -12.06
C ILE A 281 0.05 -23.53 -12.50
N ARG A 282 -0.02 -23.79 -13.81
CA ARG A 282 -0.43 -25.10 -14.33
C ARG A 282 0.59 -26.23 -14.04
N GLN A 283 1.83 -25.87 -13.73
CA GLN A 283 2.94 -26.80 -13.50
C GLN A 283 3.48 -26.74 -12.06
N ALA A 284 3.38 -25.58 -11.41
CA ALA A 284 3.92 -25.36 -10.08
C ALA A 284 3.07 -26.02 -8.99
N ALA A 285 3.73 -26.65 -8.02
CA ALA A 285 3.05 -27.23 -6.87
C ALA A 285 2.46 -26.13 -5.97
N PRO A 286 1.15 -26.17 -5.66
CA PRO A 286 0.55 -25.27 -4.70
C PRO A 286 1.05 -25.58 -3.27
N ILE A 287 1.26 -24.51 -2.47
CA ILE A 287 1.79 -24.63 -1.10
C ILE A 287 0.69 -24.38 -0.04
N CYS A 288 -0.37 -23.66 -0.42
CA CYS A 288 -1.46 -23.34 0.49
C CYS A 288 -2.82 -23.43 -0.22
N PRO A 289 -3.94 -23.42 0.54
CA PRO A 289 -5.28 -23.29 -0.03
C PRO A 289 -5.47 -21.97 -0.78
N LEU A 290 -6.51 -21.89 -1.61
CA LEU A 290 -6.98 -20.65 -2.22
C LEU A 290 -7.55 -19.72 -1.16
N MET A 291 -7.14 -18.45 -1.15
CA MET A 291 -7.50 -17.45 -0.17
C MET A 291 -8.27 -16.30 -0.86
N PRO A 292 -9.59 -16.22 -0.67
CA PRO A 292 -10.38 -15.10 -1.21
C PRO A 292 -10.25 -13.85 -0.37
N TYR A 293 -10.41 -12.70 -1.03
CA TYR A 293 -10.55 -11.39 -0.40
C TYR A 293 -11.46 -10.48 -1.22
N HIS A 294 -12.18 -9.60 -0.52
CA HIS A 294 -13.09 -8.65 -1.13
C HIS A 294 -12.83 -7.24 -0.62
N PHE A 295 -12.68 -6.31 -1.55
CA PHE A 295 -12.46 -4.89 -1.27
C PHE A 295 -13.53 -4.06 -1.98
N THR A 296 -14.43 -3.47 -1.22
CA THR A 296 -15.66 -2.87 -1.74
C THR A 296 -15.45 -1.51 -2.38
N ALA A 297 -14.57 -0.67 -1.82
CA ALA A 297 -14.44 0.72 -2.25
C ALA A 297 -13.12 1.35 -1.80
N ASN A 298 -12.59 2.29 -2.58
CA ASN A 298 -11.65 3.29 -2.08
C ASN A 298 -12.37 4.22 -1.10
N LEU A 299 -11.67 4.65 -0.05
CA LEU A 299 -12.23 5.56 0.95
C LEU A 299 -11.17 6.60 1.32
N ARG A 300 -11.53 7.88 1.23
CA ARG A 300 -10.73 9.00 1.73
C ARG A 300 -11.56 9.86 2.68
N ARG A 301 -10.95 10.27 3.79
CA ARG A 301 -11.52 11.15 4.80
C ARG A 301 -10.75 12.46 4.81
N HIS A 302 -11.45 13.55 4.54
CA HIS A 302 -10.85 14.88 4.38
C HIS A 302 -10.75 15.60 5.72
N TYR A 303 -9.86 15.13 6.61
CA TYR A 303 -9.60 15.76 7.92
C TYR A 303 -9.00 17.15 7.78
N GLU A 304 -8.30 17.44 6.69
CA GLU A 304 -7.73 18.76 6.36
C GLU A 304 -8.77 19.85 6.14
N GLU A 305 -10.03 19.48 5.87
CA GLU A 305 -11.15 20.41 5.68
C GLU A 305 -11.84 20.82 7.00
N LEU A 306 -11.48 20.17 8.12
CA LEU A 306 -12.08 20.47 9.41
C LEU A 306 -11.58 21.80 9.97
N SER A 307 -12.51 22.66 10.36
CA SER A 307 -12.20 23.96 11.00
C SER A 307 -11.67 23.80 12.43
N SER A 308 -12.10 22.74 13.12
CA SER A 308 -11.67 22.41 14.48
C SER A 308 -11.45 20.90 14.64
N PHE A 309 -10.46 20.53 15.47
CA PHE A 309 -10.12 19.14 15.77
C PHE A 309 -9.58 19.07 17.20
N PRO A 310 -9.82 17.98 17.96
CA PRO A 310 -9.36 17.90 19.35
C PRO A 310 -7.83 17.89 19.43
N ALA A 311 -7.27 18.67 20.35
CA ALA A 311 -5.85 18.61 20.64
C ALA A 311 -5.49 17.23 21.24
N GLY A 312 -4.23 16.80 21.11
CA GLY A 312 -3.76 15.52 21.63
C GLY A 312 -4.31 14.28 20.91
N PHE A 313 -4.97 14.45 19.76
CA PHE A 313 -5.47 13.35 18.94
C PHE A 313 -5.03 13.50 17.47
N LEU A 314 -4.77 12.38 16.80
CA LEU A 314 -4.39 12.35 15.40
C LEU A 314 -4.88 11.03 14.77
N VAL A 315 -5.23 11.06 13.49
CA VAL A 315 -5.62 9.87 12.69
C VAL A 315 -4.55 9.63 11.63
N PHE A 316 -4.23 8.34 11.34
CA PHE A 316 -3.07 7.97 10.54
C PHE A 316 -3.33 6.75 9.64
N GLY A 317 -2.71 6.70 8.48
CA GLY A 317 -2.71 5.54 7.57
C GLY A 317 -4.08 5.26 6.95
N ASP A 318 -4.46 3.99 6.88
CA ASP A 318 -5.73 3.58 6.26
C ASP A 318 -6.97 4.15 6.97
N ALA A 319 -6.82 4.71 8.18
CA ALA A 319 -7.88 5.47 8.85
C ALA A 319 -8.12 6.84 8.20
N LEU A 320 -7.12 7.41 7.51
CA LEU A 320 -7.23 8.60 6.66
C LEU A 320 -7.68 8.23 5.25
N CYS A 321 -6.96 7.29 4.62
CA CYS A 321 -7.18 6.95 3.23
C CYS A 321 -6.83 5.49 2.92
N SER A 322 -7.82 4.74 2.44
CA SER A 322 -7.69 3.34 2.06
C SER A 322 -7.90 3.20 0.56
N PHE A 323 -6.88 2.73 -0.14
CA PHE A 323 -6.84 2.60 -1.60
C PHE A 323 -7.19 1.20 -2.07
N ASN A 324 -7.59 1.08 -3.33
CA ASN A 324 -7.62 -0.18 -4.05
C ASN A 324 -6.25 -0.89 -3.94
N PRO A 325 -6.20 -2.10 -3.34
CA PRO A 325 -4.97 -2.81 -3.06
C PRO A 325 -4.18 -3.22 -4.31
N VAL A 326 -4.82 -3.33 -5.48
CA VAL A 326 -4.19 -3.69 -6.75
C VAL A 326 -3.04 -2.75 -7.13
N TYR A 327 -3.12 -1.49 -6.71
CA TYR A 327 -2.06 -0.51 -7.01
C TYR A 327 -0.88 -0.56 -6.03
N GLY A 328 -0.93 -1.34 -4.96
CA GLY A 328 0.17 -1.54 -4.01
C GLY A 328 0.63 -0.29 -3.24
N LYS A 329 -0.22 0.75 -3.11
CA LYS A 329 0.20 2.07 -2.62
C LYS A 329 0.10 2.25 -1.10
N GLY A 330 -0.79 1.52 -0.42
CA GLY A 330 -1.12 1.77 0.99
C GLY A 330 0.09 1.79 1.93
N MET A 331 0.96 0.78 1.85
CA MET A 331 2.16 0.72 2.71
C MET A 331 3.14 1.88 2.43
N THR A 332 3.35 2.20 1.16
CA THR A 332 4.25 3.30 0.76
C THR A 332 3.71 4.65 1.22
N VAL A 333 2.39 4.85 1.17
CA VAL A 333 1.74 6.06 1.70
C VAL A 333 1.91 6.15 3.20
N ALA A 334 1.67 5.05 3.95
CA ALA A 334 1.89 5.02 5.39
C ALA A 334 3.36 5.28 5.78
N CYS A 335 4.34 4.77 4.99
CA CYS A 335 5.74 5.11 5.15
C CYS A 335 5.98 6.62 5.00
N ALA A 336 5.46 7.23 3.95
CA ALA A 336 5.64 8.65 3.68
C ALA A 336 4.89 9.53 4.70
N GLU A 337 3.71 9.12 5.18
CA GLU A 337 3.01 9.79 6.28
C GLU A 337 3.85 9.80 7.56
N ALA A 338 4.65 8.76 7.83
CA ALA A 338 5.54 8.74 9.00
C ALA A 338 6.64 9.82 8.90
N LEU A 339 7.16 10.10 7.70
CA LEU A 339 8.06 11.23 7.49
C LEU A 339 7.35 12.57 7.73
N VAL A 340 6.14 12.73 7.22
CA VAL A 340 5.30 13.92 7.45
C VAL A 340 5.05 14.12 8.95
N LEU A 341 4.75 13.04 9.69
CA LEU A 341 4.56 13.09 11.14
C LEU A 341 5.85 13.53 11.85
N ARG A 342 6.99 12.94 11.47
CA ARG A 342 8.31 13.32 12.00
C ARG A 342 8.61 14.80 11.79
N ASP A 343 8.37 15.32 10.59
CA ASP A 343 8.60 16.72 10.26
C ASP A 343 7.65 17.66 11.03
N CYS A 344 6.39 17.27 11.21
CA CYS A 344 5.44 17.99 12.06
C CYS A 344 5.88 18.02 13.52
N LEU A 345 6.41 16.92 14.05
CA LEU A 345 6.93 16.83 15.42
C LEU A 345 8.18 17.69 15.60
N ALA A 346 9.08 17.72 14.62
CA ALA A 346 10.26 18.58 14.63
C ALA A 346 9.91 20.06 14.73
N ALA A 347 8.80 20.48 14.11
CA ALA A 347 8.28 21.85 14.18
C ALA A 347 7.44 22.14 15.44
N GLY A 348 7.35 21.19 16.39
CA GLY A 348 6.62 21.32 17.67
C GLY A 348 5.25 20.64 17.67
N THR A 349 4.64 20.56 18.85
CA THR A 349 3.37 19.84 19.05
C THR A 349 2.12 20.73 18.98
N GLN A 350 2.30 22.05 18.90
CA GLN A 350 1.16 22.98 18.76
C GLN A 350 0.48 22.75 17.41
N ASP A 351 -0.85 22.63 17.41
CA ASP A 351 -1.69 22.41 16.22
C ASP A 351 -1.18 21.27 15.30
N ILE A 352 -0.53 20.26 15.89
CA ILE A 352 0.11 19.16 15.13
C ILE A 352 -0.88 18.46 14.22
N ALA A 353 -2.12 18.22 14.66
CA ALA A 353 -3.15 17.55 13.87
C ALA A 353 -3.48 18.33 12.59
N LYS A 354 -3.67 19.66 12.70
CA LYS A 354 -3.95 20.51 11.54
C LYS A 354 -2.81 20.55 10.54
N ARG A 355 -1.56 20.67 11.05
CA ARG A 355 -0.35 20.65 10.20
C ARG A 355 -0.18 19.30 9.51
N PHE A 356 -0.33 18.22 10.28
CA PHE A 356 -0.21 16.87 9.77
C PHE A 356 -1.26 16.57 8.70
N PHE A 357 -2.55 16.81 8.97
CA PHE A 357 -3.61 16.55 8.01
C PHE A 357 -3.44 17.32 6.71
N ARG A 358 -2.99 18.58 6.80
CA ARG A 358 -2.71 19.39 5.61
C ARG A 358 -1.56 18.82 4.77
N ALA A 359 -0.48 18.41 5.41
CA ALA A 359 0.68 17.86 4.70
C ALA A 359 0.38 16.42 4.19
N ALA A 360 -0.30 15.60 4.99
CA ALA A 360 -0.72 14.26 4.61
C ALA A 360 -1.71 14.27 3.43
N SER A 361 -2.66 15.23 3.40
CA SER A 361 -3.60 15.35 2.28
C SER A 361 -2.88 15.61 0.96
N GLN A 362 -1.87 16.48 0.94
CA GLN A 362 -1.05 16.75 -0.25
C GLN A 362 -0.27 15.52 -0.73
N LEU A 363 0.23 14.72 0.22
CA LEU A 363 0.88 13.44 -0.08
C LEU A 363 -0.11 12.42 -0.64
N ILE A 364 -1.32 12.34 -0.08
CA ILE A 364 -2.38 11.40 -0.45
C ILE A 364 -3.01 11.73 -1.80
N ASP A 365 -3.06 13.01 -2.20
CA ASP A 365 -3.71 13.47 -3.44
C ASP A 365 -3.22 12.70 -4.66
N ILE A 366 -1.92 12.48 -4.79
CA ILE A 366 -1.31 11.82 -5.96
C ILE A 366 -1.72 10.35 -6.03
N PRO A 367 -1.43 9.50 -5.01
CA PRO A 367 -1.84 8.09 -5.04
C PRO A 367 -3.36 7.92 -5.12
N TRP A 368 -4.16 8.83 -4.55
CA TRP A 368 -5.61 8.84 -4.67
C TRP A 368 -6.05 9.08 -6.12
N GLN A 369 -5.54 10.11 -6.77
CA GLN A 369 -5.86 10.43 -8.16
C GLN A 369 -5.45 9.31 -9.12
N ILE A 370 -4.29 8.67 -8.89
CA ILE A 370 -3.85 7.54 -9.71
C ILE A 370 -4.79 6.34 -9.52
N ALA A 371 -5.12 5.98 -8.29
CA ALA A 371 -5.96 4.83 -8.01
C ALA A 371 -7.39 5.04 -8.53
N VAL A 372 -8.06 6.12 -8.10
CA VAL A 372 -9.43 6.43 -8.48
C VAL A 372 -9.53 6.74 -9.98
N GLY A 373 -8.56 7.48 -10.55
CA GLY A 373 -8.54 7.77 -11.98
C GLY A 373 -8.45 6.51 -12.83
N SER A 374 -7.67 5.51 -12.37
CA SER A 374 -7.58 4.21 -13.05
C SER A 374 -8.86 3.38 -12.87
N ASP A 375 -9.44 3.33 -11.68
CA ASP A 375 -10.69 2.61 -11.42
C ASP A 375 -11.86 3.20 -12.23
N LEU A 376 -11.89 4.52 -12.43
CA LEU A 376 -12.90 5.22 -13.25
C LEU A 376 -12.77 4.95 -14.75
N GLN A 377 -11.75 4.24 -15.23
CA GLN A 377 -11.74 3.72 -16.61
C GLN A 377 -12.82 2.66 -16.80
N HIS A 378 -13.15 1.89 -15.76
CA HIS A 378 -14.22 0.91 -15.83
C HIS A 378 -15.58 1.62 -15.97
N PRO A 379 -16.38 1.35 -17.04
CA PRO A 379 -17.59 2.12 -17.35
C PRO A 379 -18.66 2.02 -16.25
N ARG A 380 -18.74 0.88 -15.54
CA ARG A 380 -19.71 0.62 -14.48
C ARG A 380 -19.28 1.13 -13.09
N VAL A 381 -18.04 1.58 -12.91
CA VAL A 381 -17.61 2.22 -11.65
C VAL A 381 -18.24 3.61 -11.59
N GLU A 382 -19.00 3.86 -10.54
CA GLU A 382 -19.65 5.16 -10.33
C GLU A 382 -18.67 6.20 -9.81
N GLY A 383 -18.72 7.41 -10.37
CA GLY A 383 -17.89 8.54 -9.97
C GLY A 383 -17.74 9.60 -11.06
N ALA A 384 -17.31 10.78 -10.66
CA ALA A 384 -17.13 11.92 -11.56
C ALA A 384 -15.91 11.70 -12.50
N ARG A 385 -16.16 11.63 -13.79
CA ARG A 385 -15.12 11.56 -14.84
C ARG A 385 -14.86 12.97 -15.38
N SER A 386 -14.09 13.76 -14.65
CA SER A 386 -13.70 15.09 -15.09
C SER A 386 -12.97 15.03 -16.45
N THR A 387 -12.90 16.17 -17.13
CA THR A 387 -12.12 16.30 -18.38
C THR A 387 -10.65 15.92 -18.14
N GLN A 388 -10.10 16.28 -16.98
CA GLN A 388 -8.75 15.91 -16.57
C GLN A 388 -8.57 14.38 -16.45
N VAL A 389 -9.48 13.67 -15.78
CA VAL A 389 -9.43 12.20 -15.64
C VAL A 389 -9.49 11.53 -17.03
N ARG A 390 -10.39 11.99 -17.90
CA ARG A 390 -10.50 11.46 -19.27
C ARG A 390 -9.23 11.70 -20.09
N PHE A 391 -8.66 12.90 -19.99
CA PHE A 391 -7.41 13.24 -20.68
C PHE A 391 -6.24 12.38 -20.17
N ILE A 392 -6.07 12.24 -18.85
CA ILE A 392 -5.00 11.45 -18.26
C ILE A 392 -5.13 9.99 -18.70
N ASN A 393 -6.31 9.39 -18.61
CA ASN A 393 -6.53 8.00 -19.01
C ASN A 393 -6.25 7.78 -20.50
N TRP A 394 -6.69 8.69 -21.37
CA TRP A 394 -6.35 8.68 -22.79
C TRP A 394 -4.83 8.78 -23.02
N TYR A 395 -4.17 9.71 -22.32
CA TYR A 395 -2.73 9.92 -22.44
C TYR A 395 -1.94 8.70 -21.96
N ILE A 396 -2.30 8.10 -20.85
CA ILE A 396 -1.67 6.88 -20.31
C ILE A 396 -1.77 5.71 -21.30
N ALA A 397 -2.91 5.51 -21.95
CA ALA A 397 -3.04 4.49 -22.99
C ALA A 397 -2.06 4.73 -24.16
N LYS A 398 -1.89 6.00 -24.59
CA LYS A 398 -0.90 6.37 -25.61
C LYS A 398 0.53 6.19 -25.14
N LEU A 399 0.80 6.50 -23.87
CA LEU A 399 2.11 6.30 -23.26
C LEU A 399 2.48 4.81 -23.22
N TYR A 400 1.57 3.93 -22.79
CA TYR A 400 1.84 2.48 -22.78
C TYR A 400 2.18 1.93 -24.16
N ARG A 401 1.41 2.33 -25.19
CA ARG A 401 1.72 1.97 -26.58
C ARG A 401 3.12 2.42 -27.00
N ALA A 402 3.51 3.64 -26.64
CA ALA A 402 4.84 4.18 -26.97
C ALA A 402 5.96 3.52 -26.13
N ALA A 403 5.69 3.24 -24.86
CA ALA A 403 6.65 2.66 -23.90
C ALA A 403 6.95 1.17 -24.16
N ARG A 404 6.17 0.50 -25.02
CA ARG A 404 6.48 -0.84 -25.52
C ARG A 404 7.89 -0.91 -26.15
N ASP A 405 8.28 0.16 -26.88
CA ASP A 405 9.53 0.22 -27.64
C ASP A 405 10.47 1.33 -27.13
N ASP A 406 10.12 2.03 -26.05
CA ASP A 406 10.89 3.15 -25.50
C ASP A 406 11.11 2.98 -23.99
N ALA A 407 12.31 2.51 -23.62
CA ALA A 407 12.69 2.26 -22.23
C ALA A 407 12.65 3.55 -21.36
N VAL A 408 12.90 4.73 -21.95
CA VAL A 408 12.86 6.00 -21.21
C VAL A 408 11.44 6.31 -20.77
N LEU A 409 10.44 6.08 -21.64
CA LEU A 409 9.03 6.24 -21.30
C LEU A 409 8.58 5.19 -20.27
N ALA A 410 8.99 3.94 -20.45
CA ALA A 410 8.67 2.85 -19.51
C ALA A 410 9.21 3.15 -18.11
N THR A 411 10.49 3.49 -18.01
CA THR A 411 11.12 3.84 -16.73
C THR A 411 10.46 5.06 -16.10
N ARG A 412 10.19 6.13 -16.86
CA ARG A 412 9.53 7.33 -16.35
C ARG A 412 8.12 7.03 -15.82
N PHE A 413 7.37 6.18 -16.49
CA PHE A 413 6.07 5.75 -16.02
C PHE A 413 6.18 4.98 -14.68
N LEU A 414 7.12 4.04 -14.60
CA LEU A 414 7.34 3.27 -13.37
C LEU A 414 7.87 4.13 -12.22
N GLU A 415 8.69 5.16 -12.48
CA GLU A 415 9.09 6.14 -11.46
C GLU A 415 7.86 6.84 -10.84
N VAL A 416 6.89 7.24 -11.66
CA VAL A 416 5.65 7.87 -11.18
C VAL A 416 4.76 6.84 -10.47
N ALA A 417 4.61 5.63 -11.01
CA ALA A 417 3.81 4.57 -10.39
C ALA A 417 4.37 4.16 -9.01
N ASN A 418 5.69 4.23 -8.83
CA ASN A 418 6.41 3.95 -7.58
C ASN A 418 6.54 5.17 -6.64
N LEU A 419 5.85 6.27 -6.94
CA LEU A 419 5.87 7.51 -6.15
C LEU A 419 7.25 8.15 -5.99
N MET A 420 8.18 7.86 -6.92
CA MET A 420 9.51 8.46 -6.99
C MET A 420 9.50 9.82 -7.68
N ARG A 421 8.46 10.09 -8.49
CA ARG A 421 8.26 11.34 -9.23
C ARG A 421 6.81 11.77 -9.24
N GLN A 422 6.61 13.06 -9.42
CA GLN A 422 5.27 13.65 -9.61
C GLN A 422 4.68 13.21 -10.97
N PRO A 423 3.35 13.02 -11.08
CA PRO A 423 2.67 12.66 -12.34
C PRO A 423 2.94 13.64 -13.48
N THR A 424 3.19 14.91 -13.18
CA THR A 424 3.56 15.96 -14.16
C THR A 424 4.81 15.63 -14.95
N ALA A 425 5.71 14.78 -14.41
CA ALA A 425 6.90 14.31 -15.10
C ALA A 425 6.58 13.49 -16.38
N LEU A 426 5.37 12.93 -16.48
CA LEU A 426 4.90 12.25 -17.70
C LEU A 426 4.48 13.23 -18.79
N LEU A 427 4.14 14.47 -18.42
CA LEU A 427 3.72 15.54 -19.32
C LEU A 427 4.87 16.50 -19.68
N ASP A 428 6.10 16.22 -19.20
CA ASP A 428 7.28 16.96 -19.64
C ASP A 428 7.35 17.00 -21.17
N PRO A 429 7.66 18.15 -21.80
CA PRO A 429 7.65 18.30 -23.26
C PRO A 429 8.46 17.23 -23.99
N ARG A 430 9.58 16.77 -23.43
CA ARG A 430 10.41 15.71 -24.02
C ARG A 430 9.69 14.36 -23.97
N MET A 431 8.98 14.06 -22.87
CA MET A 431 8.19 12.83 -22.75
C MET A 431 6.98 12.88 -23.67
N ALA A 432 6.24 13.98 -23.68
CA ALA A 432 5.08 14.18 -24.57
C ALA A 432 5.47 14.04 -26.04
N PHE A 433 6.60 14.62 -26.47
CA PHE A 433 7.12 14.47 -27.82
C PHE A 433 7.47 13.01 -28.16
N ARG A 434 8.10 12.27 -27.25
CA ARG A 434 8.39 10.83 -27.44
C ARG A 434 7.10 10.02 -27.60
N VAL A 435 6.09 10.25 -26.74
CA VAL A 435 4.77 9.62 -26.85
C VAL A 435 4.15 9.90 -28.20
N TRP A 436 4.11 11.17 -28.61
CA TRP A 436 3.55 11.59 -29.89
C TRP A 436 4.28 10.94 -31.07
N ARG A 437 5.61 11.01 -31.12
CA ARG A 437 6.44 10.45 -32.19
C ARG A 437 6.21 8.95 -32.36
N ARG A 438 6.23 8.18 -31.24
CA ARG A 438 6.05 6.73 -31.25
C ARG A 438 4.64 6.30 -31.66
N ASN A 439 3.63 7.10 -31.36
CA ASN A 439 2.25 6.81 -31.78
C ASN A 439 1.97 7.14 -33.26
N ARG A 440 2.82 7.91 -33.92
CA ARG A 440 2.73 8.21 -35.37
C ARG A 440 3.47 7.21 -36.25
N ALA A 441 4.47 6.49 -35.69
CA ALA A 441 5.15 5.47 -36.47
C ALA A 441 4.16 4.35 -36.84
N PRO A 442 4.18 3.88 -38.12
CA PRO A 442 3.41 2.71 -38.50
C PRO A 442 3.75 1.55 -37.55
N ALA A 443 2.78 0.69 -37.32
CA ALA A 443 3.03 -0.53 -36.55
C ALA A 443 3.88 -1.47 -37.42
N ASP A 444 5.19 -1.32 -37.38
CA ASP A 444 6.10 -2.27 -38.00
C ASP A 444 5.91 -3.62 -37.33
N ALA A 445 5.74 -4.65 -38.15
CA ALA A 445 5.65 -6.04 -37.71
C ALA A 445 6.86 -6.35 -36.86
N VAL A 446 6.67 -6.50 -35.54
CA VAL A 446 7.72 -6.87 -34.62
C VAL A 446 8.06 -8.34 -34.87
N VAL A 447 9.14 -8.58 -35.58
CA VAL A 447 9.85 -9.86 -35.55
C VAL A 447 10.45 -9.96 -34.17
N ILE A 448 9.89 -10.79 -33.30
CA ILE A 448 10.51 -11.21 -32.05
C ILE A 448 11.73 -12.05 -32.46
N PRO A 449 12.98 -11.64 -32.15
CA PRO A 449 14.10 -12.55 -32.36
C PRO A 449 14.00 -13.65 -31.32
N ILE A 450 13.52 -14.80 -31.75
CA ILE A 450 13.69 -16.05 -31.03
C ILE A 450 15.21 -16.25 -30.98
N GLY A 451 15.80 -16.06 -29.81
CA GLY A 451 17.20 -16.32 -29.56
C GLY A 451 17.52 -17.76 -29.98
N ARG A 452 18.38 -17.91 -30.95
CA ARG A 452 18.96 -19.21 -31.30
C ARG A 452 19.84 -19.64 -30.13
N THR A 453 19.46 -20.73 -29.50
CA THR A 453 20.32 -21.56 -28.67
C THR A 453 21.52 -22.03 -29.52
N THR A 454 22.70 -21.73 -29.10
CA THR A 454 23.94 -22.52 -29.33
C THR A 454 24.53 -22.84 -27.98
#